data_dace9c54a6b44f4a299fd1a18f61e982
#
_entry.id   dace9c54a6b44f4a299fd1a18f61e982
#
_cell.length_a   1.000
_cell.length_b   1.000
_cell.length_c   1.000
_cell.angle_alpha   90.00
_cell.angle_beta   90.00
_cell.angle_gamma   90.00
#
_symmetry.space_group_name_H-M   'P 1'
#
loop_
_entity.id
_entity.type
_entity.pdbx_description
1 polymer ?
#
loop_
_entity_poly.entity_id
_entity_poly.type
_entity_poly.pdbx_seq_one_letter_code
_entity_poly.pdbx_strand_id
1 'polypeptide(L)'
;PIHRIIRENPGAFVVVTGCYAQLEAPAIAAIDGVDLVLGNNEKARLVQLLSEAFTSSLPPLSPTPSPSNIIRQEKAKDITSFAPSCSRGNRTRYFLKVQDGCDYFCTYCTIPFARGLSRNPTIASLVAQAEEAAREGGREIVLTGVNIGDFGKTTGERFIDLVRALD
;
A
#
# COMPACT_ATOMS: atom_id res chain seq x y z
N PRO A 1 15.70 -11.75 0.46
CA PRO A 1 14.53 -12.10 1.29
C PRO A 1 13.53 -13.00 0.54
N ILE A 2 13.12 -12.68 -0.71
CA ILE A 2 12.11 -13.43 -1.48
C ILE A 2 12.52 -14.90 -1.65
N HIS A 3 13.70 -15.17 -2.21
CA HIS A 3 14.22 -16.55 -2.40
C HIS A 3 14.25 -17.36 -1.09
N ARG A 4 14.51 -16.71 0.06
CA ARG A 4 14.50 -17.38 1.35
C ARG A 4 13.10 -17.84 1.72
N ILE A 5 12.10 -16.96 1.58
CA ILE A 5 10.70 -17.27 1.89
C ILE A 5 10.19 -18.42 1.02
N ILE A 6 10.48 -18.39 -0.29
CA ILE A 6 10.09 -19.45 -1.24
C ILE A 6 10.70 -20.78 -0.82
N ARG A 7 12.00 -20.80 -0.49
CA ARG A 7 12.69 -22.01 -0.10
C ARG A 7 12.20 -22.60 1.23
N GLU A 8 11.86 -21.72 2.20
CA GLU A 8 11.38 -22.13 3.52
C GLU A 8 9.89 -22.56 3.49
N ASN A 9 9.14 -22.19 2.46
CA ASN A 9 7.72 -22.48 2.32
C ASN A 9 7.40 -23.04 0.92
N PRO A 10 7.87 -24.24 0.60
CA PRO A 10 7.61 -24.85 -0.70
C PRO A 10 6.10 -25.10 -0.87
N GLY A 11 5.54 -24.63 -2.00
CA GLY A 11 4.11 -24.74 -2.30
C GLY A 11 3.25 -23.59 -1.75
N ALA A 12 3.82 -22.60 -1.09
CA ALA A 12 3.08 -21.39 -0.71
C ALA A 12 2.83 -20.49 -1.95
N PHE A 13 1.64 -19.89 -2.03
CA PHE A 13 1.34 -18.85 -3.01
C PHE A 13 2.02 -17.55 -2.59
N VAL A 14 2.99 -17.10 -3.37
CA VAL A 14 3.88 -15.97 -3.02
C VAL A 14 3.43 -14.70 -3.72
N VAL A 15 2.99 -13.73 -2.92
CA VAL A 15 2.64 -12.40 -3.39
C VAL A 15 3.71 -11.38 -3.00
N VAL A 16 4.20 -10.62 -3.95
CA VAL A 16 5.17 -9.55 -3.70
C VAL A 16 4.53 -8.18 -3.97
N THR A 17 4.64 -7.28 -3.00
CA THR A 17 4.11 -5.91 -3.11
C THR A 17 5.04 -4.89 -2.47
N GLY A 18 4.84 -3.62 -2.76
CA GLY A 18 5.61 -2.50 -2.19
C GLY A 18 6.30 -1.66 -3.25
N CYS A 19 7.12 -0.71 -2.79
CA CYS A 19 7.74 0.26 -3.71
C CYS A 19 8.66 -0.41 -4.74
N TYR A 20 9.41 -1.43 -4.35
CA TYR A 20 10.26 -2.16 -5.30
C TYR A 20 9.42 -2.96 -6.31
N ALA A 21 8.31 -3.58 -5.88
CA ALA A 21 7.36 -4.23 -6.79
C ALA A 21 6.71 -3.24 -7.76
N GLN A 22 6.51 -2.00 -7.35
CA GLN A 22 6.02 -0.93 -8.21
C GLN A 22 7.05 -0.49 -9.26
N LEU A 23 8.34 -0.48 -8.91
CA LEU A 23 9.40 0.00 -9.81
C LEU A 23 9.89 -1.08 -10.77
N GLU A 24 10.02 -2.31 -10.27
CA GLU A 24 10.71 -3.42 -10.94
C GLU A 24 9.83 -4.68 -11.01
N ALA A 25 8.52 -4.50 -11.30
CA ALA A 25 7.58 -5.61 -11.35
C ALA A 25 8.02 -6.76 -12.27
N PRO A 26 8.55 -6.51 -13.50
CA PRO A 26 9.01 -7.59 -14.37
C PRO A 26 10.18 -8.37 -13.77
N ALA A 27 11.13 -7.68 -13.12
CA ALA A 27 12.28 -8.34 -12.51
C ALA A 27 11.88 -9.22 -11.32
N ILE A 28 10.86 -8.78 -10.54
CA ILE A 28 10.33 -9.59 -9.46
C ILE A 28 9.51 -10.78 -9.98
N ALA A 29 8.71 -10.56 -11.01
CA ALA A 29 7.94 -11.62 -11.65
C ALA A 29 8.82 -12.71 -12.27
N ALA A 30 10.04 -12.38 -12.68
CA ALA A 30 11.01 -13.33 -13.20
C ALA A 30 11.65 -14.23 -12.12
N ILE A 31 11.36 -13.99 -10.84
CA ILE A 31 11.88 -14.84 -9.74
C ILE A 31 11.02 -16.11 -9.65
N ASP A 32 11.66 -17.27 -9.80
CA ASP A 32 10.98 -18.56 -9.68
C ASP A 32 10.31 -18.69 -8.29
N GLY A 33 9.03 -19.06 -8.31
CA GLY A 33 8.22 -19.21 -7.10
C GLY A 33 7.53 -17.92 -6.63
N VAL A 34 7.57 -16.83 -7.41
CA VAL A 34 6.68 -15.68 -7.23
C VAL A 34 5.45 -15.87 -8.10
N ASP A 35 4.26 -15.84 -7.53
CA ASP A 35 2.99 -16.09 -8.23
C ASP A 35 2.30 -14.80 -8.66
N LEU A 36 2.38 -13.75 -7.82
CA LEU A 36 1.67 -12.50 -8.02
C LEU A 36 2.52 -11.30 -7.60
N VAL A 37 2.61 -10.29 -8.47
CA VAL A 37 3.25 -9.00 -8.17
C VAL A 37 2.18 -7.91 -8.17
N LEU A 38 2.07 -7.19 -7.06
CA LEU A 38 1.09 -6.12 -6.87
C LEU A 38 1.77 -4.76 -6.71
N GLY A 39 1.32 -3.79 -7.48
CA GLY A 39 1.69 -2.40 -7.32
C GLY A 39 1.18 -1.78 -6.01
N ASN A 40 1.57 -0.53 -5.76
CA ASN A 40 1.21 0.15 -4.53
C ASN A 40 -0.28 0.45 -4.39
N ASN A 41 -0.98 0.65 -5.51
CA ASN A 41 -2.42 0.92 -5.51
C ASN A 41 -3.23 -0.36 -5.28
N GLU A 42 -2.81 -1.44 -5.92
CA GLU A 42 -3.52 -2.73 -5.89
C GLU A 42 -3.43 -3.44 -4.55
N LYS A 43 -2.41 -3.15 -3.72
CA LYS A 43 -2.26 -3.78 -2.40
C LYS A 43 -3.46 -3.57 -1.48
N ALA A 44 -4.22 -2.48 -1.65
CA ALA A 44 -5.45 -2.25 -0.89
C ALA A 44 -6.55 -3.25 -1.24
N ARG A 45 -6.48 -3.84 -2.45
CA ARG A 45 -7.40 -4.84 -2.96
C ARG A 45 -6.86 -6.28 -2.85
N LEU A 46 -5.79 -6.48 -2.09
CA LEU A 46 -5.09 -7.77 -1.99
C LEU A 46 -6.06 -8.94 -1.72
N VAL A 47 -6.95 -8.81 -0.74
CA VAL A 47 -7.89 -9.88 -0.37
C VAL A 47 -8.85 -10.17 -1.52
N GLN A 48 -9.37 -9.16 -2.18
CA GLN A 48 -10.24 -9.30 -3.34
C GLN A 48 -9.50 -10.03 -4.48
N LEU A 49 -8.30 -9.57 -4.82
CA LEU A 49 -7.48 -10.15 -5.90
C LEU A 49 -7.09 -11.60 -5.62
N LEU A 50 -6.82 -11.94 -4.36
CA LEU A 50 -6.59 -13.32 -3.95
C LEU A 50 -7.87 -14.16 -4.10
N SER A 51 -9.02 -13.65 -3.66
CA SER A 51 -10.29 -14.36 -3.83
C SER A 51 -10.60 -14.62 -5.30
N GLU A 52 -10.37 -13.64 -6.17
CA GLU A 52 -10.51 -13.79 -7.61
C GLU A 52 -9.53 -14.84 -8.17
N ALA A 53 -8.28 -14.83 -7.71
CA ALA A 53 -7.26 -15.79 -8.13
C ALA A 53 -7.60 -17.24 -7.71
N PHE A 54 -8.20 -17.42 -6.53
CA PHE A 54 -8.57 -18.76 -6.02
C PHE A 54 -9.95 -19.25 -6.49
N THR A 55 -10.85 -18.35 -6.90
CA THR A 55 -12.20 -18.72 -7.43
C THR A 55 -12.22 -18.87 -8.94
N SER A 56 -11.42 -18.13 -9.67
CA SER A 56 -11.22 -18.34 -11.11
C SER A 56 -10.27 -19.51 -11.26
N SER A 57 -10.80 -20.69 -11.67
CA SER A 57 -10.05 -21.93 -11.91
C SER A 57 -8.62 -21.72 -12.40
N LEU A 58 -7.73 -21.29 -11.52
CA LEU A 58 -6.31 -21.46 -11.76
C LEU A 58 -6.07 -22.98 -11.82
N PRO A 59 -5.29 -23.47 -12.78
CA PRO A 59 -4.97 -24.90 -12.85
C PRO A 59 -4.50 -25.37 -11.48
N PRO A 60 -4.82 -26.62 -11.10
CA PRO A 60 -4.49 -27.16 -9.79
C PRO A 60 -3.01 -26.89 -9.51
N LEU A 61 -2.70 -26.54 -8.25
CA LEU A 61 -1.36 -26.37 -7.71
C LEU A 61 -0.44 -27.50 -8.19
N SER A 62 0.08 -27.34 -9.38
CA SER A 62 1.04 -28.26 -9.96
C SER A 62 2.43 -27.77 -9.55
N PRO A 63 3.31 -28.64 -9.06
CA PRO A 63 4.66 -28.27 -8.69
C PRO A 63 5.57 -27.93 -9.90
N THR A 64 4.98 -27.76 -11.07
CA THR A 64 5.71 -27.32 -12.27
C THR A 64 5.57 -25.84 -12.43
N PRO A 65 6.67 -25.08 -12.64
CA PRO A 65 6.65 -23.65 -12.86
C PRO A 65 5.86 -23.36 -14.15
N SER A 66 4.64 -22.86 -13.99
CA SER A 66 3.88 -22.30 -15.10
C SER A 66 4.31 -20.84 -15.26
N PRO A 67 4.68 -20.36 -16.47
CA PRO A 67 5.21 -19.01 -16.68
C PRO A 67 4.10 -17.96 -16.74
N SER A 68 3.18 -17.97 -15.81
CA SER A 68 2.11 -16.97 -15.74
C SER A 68 2.16 -16.18 -14.41
N ASN A 69 3.34 -15.63 -14.13
CA ASN A 69 3.47 -14.66 -13.04
C ASN A 69 2.57 -13.45 -13.35
N ILE A 70 1.53 -13.27 -12.58
CA ILE A 70 0.54 -12.23 -12.80
C ILE A 70 1.08 -10.92 -12.24
N ILE A 71 1.27 -9.93 -13.11
CA ILE A 71 1.58 -8.55 -12.69
C ILE A 71 0.28 -7.76 -12.70
N ARG A 72 -0.09 -7.18 -11.56
CA ARG A 72 -1.17 -6.21 -11.39
C ARG A 72 -0.56 -4.91 -10.90
N GLN A 73 -0.45 -3.94 -11.78
CA GLN A 73 0.23 -2.68 -11.49
C GLN A 73 -0.36 -1.54 -12.31
N GLU A 74 -0.79 -0.49 -11.63
CA GLU A 74 -1.10 0.80 -12.23
C GLU A 74 0.17 1.65 -12.30
N LYS A 75 0.31 2.48 -13.33
CA LYS A 75 1.45 3.40 -13.41
C LYS A 75 1.37 4.40 -12.27
N ALA A 76 2.49 4.68 -11.60
CA ALA A 76 2.53 5.55 -10.44
C ALA A 76 1.91 6.94 -10.70
N LYS A 77 2.08 7.50 -11.91
CA LYS A 77 1.48 8.78 -12.32
C LYS A 77 -0.05 8.76 -12.38
N ASP A 78 -0.66 7.60 -12.55
CA ASP A 78 -2.11 7.42 -12.69
C ASP A 78 -2.77 7.10 -11.33
N ILE A 79 -1.97 6.90 -10.27
CA ILE A 79 -2.46 6.65 -8.92
C ILE A 79 -3.05 7.94 -8.34
N THR A 80 -4.35 8.07 -8.41
CA THR A 80 -5.11 9.20 -7.87
C THR A 80 -5.83 8.86 -6.56
N SER A 81 -6.10 7.58 -6.32
CA SER A 81 -6.77 7.12 -5.12
C SER A 81 -5.86 7.17 -3.90
N PHE A 82 -6.43 7.52 -2.75
CA PHE A 82 -5.78 7.41 -1.46
C PHE A 82 -6.31 6.17 -0.73
N ALA A 83 -5.43 5.21 -0.47
CA ALA A 83 -5.79 4.06 0.35
C ALA A 83 -5.57 4.44 1.83
N PRO A 84 -6.66 4.66 2.59
CA PRO A 84 -6.55 4.97 4.00
C PRO A 84 -5.92 3.78 4.74
N SER A 85 -5.12 4.07 5.74
CA SER A 85 -4.58 3.04 6.61
C SER A 85 -4.35 3.60 8.01
N CYS A 86 -4.95 2.94 8.98
CA CYS A 86 -4.65 3.10 10.38
C CYS A 86 -4.20 1.73 10.89
N SER A 87 -3.07 1.68 11.59
CA SER A 87 -2.62 0.40 12.17
C SER A 87 -3.60 -0.03 13.25
N ARG A 88 -4.02 -1.31 13.22
CA ARG A 88 -4.94 -1.91 14.19
C ARG A 88 -4.23 -2.97 15.03
N GLY A 89 -4.79 -3.33 16.16
CA GLY A 89 -4.31 -4.41 17.02
C GLY A 89 -4.09 -3.96 18.48
N ASN A 90 -3.53 -4.82 19.33
CA ASN A 90 -3.29 -4.60 20.77
C ASN A 90 -2.18 -3.57 21.06
N ARG A 91 -2.10 -2.49 20.30
CA ARG A 91 -1.14 -1.42 20.49
C ARG A 91 -1.83 -0.19 21.06
N THR A 92 -1.20 0.45 22.01
CA THR A 92 -1.65 1.76 22.54
C THR A 92 -1.44 2.90 21.55
N ARG A 93 -0.54 2.70 20.57
CA ARG A 93 -0.15 3.68 19.55
C ARG A 93 -0.64 3.25 18.18
N TYR A 94 -1.38 4.12 17.51
CA TYR A 94 -1.93 3.93 16.18
C TYR A 94 -1.23 4.84 15.17
N PHE A 95 -0.89 4.31 13.99
CA PHE A 95 -0.29 5.09 12.91
C PHE A 95 -1.36 5.43 11.88
N LEU A 96 -1.73 6.70 11.81
CA LEU A 96 -2.71 7.20 10.86
C LEU A 96 -1.99 7.83 9.66
N LYS A 97 -2.16 7.24 8.48
CA LYS A 97 -1.61 7.79 7.25
C LYS A 97 -2.50 8.93 6.75
N VAL A 98 -1.96 10.15 6.77
CA VAL A 98 -2.69 11.37 6.40
C VAL A 98 -2.31 11.90 5.00
N GLN A 99 -1.18 11.45 4.44
CA GLN A 99 -0.70 11.90 3.14
C GLN A 99 0.14 10.79 2.48
N ASP A 100 0.14 10.69 1.15
CA ASP A 100 0.95 9.75 0.37
C ASP A 100 1.42 10.42 -0.93
N GLY A 101 2.50 9.88 -1.53
CA GLY A 101 3.12 10.42 -2.73
C GLY A 101 3.91 11.70 -2.49
N CYS A 102 4.57 12.20 -3.54
CA CYS A 102 5.39 13.42 -3.46
C CYS A 102 5.61 14.01 -4.86
N ASP A 103 5.58 15.33 -4.97
CA ASP A 103 5.72 16.06 -6.25
C ASP A 103 7.14 16.61 -6.50
N TYR A 104 8.09 16.38 -5.57
CA TYR A 104 9.39 17.10 -5.64
C TYR A 104 10.41 16.47 -6.58
N PHE A 105 10.30 15.20 -6.93
CA PHE A 105 11.21 14.52 -7.86
C PHE A 105 12.71 14.76 -7.57
N CYS A 106 13.10 14.76 -6.31
CA CYS A 106 14.50 14.90 -5.91
C CYS A 106 15.37 13.83 -6.58
N THR A 107 16.57 14.19 -7.01
CA THR A 107 17.45 13.35 -7.86
C THR A 107 17.81 11.99 -7.27
N TYR A 108 17.77 11.84 -5.96
CA TYR A 108 18.08 10.60 -5.23
C TYR A 108 16.82 9.83 -4.77
N CYS A 109 15.61 10.35 -5.05
CA CYS A 109 14.39 9.84 -4.46
C CYS A 109 13.51 9.11 -5.47
N THR A 110 13.15 7.87 -5.17
CA THR A 110 12.29 7.03 -6.01
C THR A 110 10.81 7.12 -5.64
N ILE A 111 10.44 7.87 -4.60
CA ILE A 111 9.07 7.92 -4.09
C ILE A 111 8.05 8.37 -5.14
N PRO A 112 8.25 9.45 -5.91
CA PRO A 112 7.29 9.85 -6.93
C PRO A 112 7.03 8.76 -7.97
N PHE A 113 8.06 8.00 -8.32
CA PHE A 113 7.98 6.89 -9.28
C PHE A 113 7.31 5.64 -8.71
N ALA A 114 7.41 5.44 -7.40
CA ALA A 114 6.84 4.27 -6.73
C ALA A 114 5.43 4.52 -6.17
N ARG A 115 5.16 5.73 -5.67
CA ARG A 115 3.91 6.08 -4.97
C ARG A 115 3.05 7.10 -5.69
N GLY A 116 3.58 7.73 -6.74
CA GLY A 116 2.89 8.78 -7.50
C GLY A 116 2.93 10.15 -6.82
N LEU A 117 2.06 11.03 -7.30
CA LEU A 117 1.98 12.41 -6.85
C LEU A 117 1.40 12.54 -5.44
N SER A 118 1.65 13.69 -4.82
CA SER A 118 1.13 14.02 -3.49
C SER A 118 -0.39 14.01 -3.47
N ARG A 119 -0.98 13.33 -2.50
CA ARG A 119 -2.42 13.24 -2.29
C ARG A 119 -2.77 12.99 -0.83
N ASN A 120 -3.93 13.44 -0.43
CA ASN A 120 -4.46 13.25 0.93
C ASN A 120 -5.98 13.06 0.88
N PRO A 121 -6.58 12.37 1.86
CA PRO A 121 -8.02 12.32 2.03
C PRO A 121 -8.53 13.61 2.69
N THR A 122 -9.83 13.76 2.80
CA THR A 122 -10.44 14.88 3.54
C THR A 122 -10.21 14.76 5.03
N ILE A 123 -10.19 15.89 5.73
CA ILE A 123 -10.10 15.95 7.21
C ILE A 123 -11.22 15.11 7.84
N ALA A 124 -12.44 15.21 7.36
CA ALA A 124 -13.56 14.43 7.87
C ALA A 124 -13.31 12.91 7.82
N SER A 125 -12.72 12.42 6.74
CA SER A 125 -12.34 11.00 6.61
C SER A 125 -11.25 10.58 7.58
N LEU A 126 -10.29 11.45 7.85
CA LEU A 126 -9.19 11.18 8.79
C LEU A 126 -9.68 11.19 10.24
N VAL A 127 -10.56 12.14 10.60
CA VAL A 127 -11.19 12.21 11.93
C VAL A 127 -12.00 10.93 12.19
N ALA A 128 -12.82 10.48 11.23
CA ALA A 128 -13.58 9.25 11.37
C ALA A 128 -12.68 8.02 11.64
N GLN A 129 -11.52 7.94 11.00
CA GLN A 129 -10.54 6.86 11.24
C GLN A 129 -9.88 6.98 12.63
N ALA A 130 -9.60 8.21 13.07
CA ALA A 130 -9.03 8.47 14.38
C ALA A 130 -10.03 8.11 15.50
N GLU A 131 -11.30 8.45 15.33
CA GLU A 131 -12.37 8.07 16.26
C GLU A 131 -12.55 6.56 16.34
N GLU A 132 -12.46 5.86 15.22
CA GLU A 132 -12.51 4.40 15.21
C GLU A 132 -11.31 3.80 15.97
N ALA A 133 -10.11 4.32 15.78
CA ALA A 133 -8.93 3.90 16.51
C ALA A 133 -9.07 4.17 18.03
N ALA A 134 -9.66 5.30 18.42
CA ALA A 134 -9.93 5.62 19.81
C ALA A 134 -10.96 4.65 20.42
N ARG A 135 -12.03 4.31 19.69
CA ARG A 135 -13.02 3.30 20.12
C ARG A 135 -12.41 1.89 20.28
N GLU A 136 -11.38 1.56 19.52
CA GLU A 136 -10.61 0.32 19.65
C GLU A 136 -9.60 0.34 20.81
N GLY A 137 -9.54 1.43 21.60
CA GLY A 137 -8.65 1.58 22.74
C GLY A 137 -7.32 2.27 22.45
N GLY A 138 -7.17 2.89 21.29
CA GLY A 138 -6.03 3.73 20.96
C GLY A 138 -5.93 4.94 21.87
N ARG A 139 -4.74 5.19 22.41
CA ARG A 139 -4.45 6.32 23.31
C ARG A 139 -3.51 7.35 22.71
N GLU A 140 -2.86 6.98 21.63
CA GLU A 140 -1.91 7.82 20.91
C GLU A 140 -2.08 7.59 19.42
N ILE A 141 -2.22 8.66 18.64
CA ILE A 141 -2.24 8.63 17.19
C ILE A 141 -1.00 9.32 16.65
N VAL A 142 -0.21 8.59 15.86
CA VAL A 142 0.95 9.12 15.16
C VAL A 142 0.54 9.44 13.72
N LEU A 143 0.53 10.71 13.35
CA LEU A 143 0.25 11.14 11.99
C LEU A 143 1.46 10.83 11.10
N THR A 144 1.22 10.11 9.99
CA THR A 144 2.27 9.68 9.08
C THR A 144 1.98 10.12 7.65
N GLY A 145 3.04 10.38 6.90
CA GLY A 145 2.96 10.72 5.48
C GLY A 145 4.35 10.65 4.84
N VAL A 146 4.39 10.77 3.54
CA VAL A 146 5.64 10.88 2.78
C VAL A 146 6.19 12.30 2.86
N ASN A 147 5.34 13.28 2.63
CA ASN A 147 5.62 14.70 2.75
C ASN A 147 4.38 15.42 3.31
N ILE A 148 4.25 15.44 4.61
CA ILE A 148 3.08 16.02 5.30
C ILE A 148 2.92 17.53 4.98
N GLY A 149 4.01 18.22 4.63
CA GLY A 149 3.96 19.60 4.18
C GLY A 149 3.10 19.85 2.94
N ASP A 150 2.85 18.80 2.15
CA ASP A 150 1.98 18.84 0.97
C ASP A 150 0.51 18.53 1.28
N PHE A 151 0.15 18.33 2.55
CA PHE A 151 -1.22 18.07 2.93
C PHE A 151 -2.16 19.21 2.45
N GLY A 152 -3.26 18.82 1.84
CA GLY A 152 -4.25 19.76 1.30
C GLY A 152 -4.08 20.13 -0.17
N LYS A 153 -2.99 19.78 -0.81
CA LYS A 153 -2.81 20.06 -2.25
C LYS A 153 -3.96 19.55 -3.12
N THR A 154 -4.56 18.44 -2.76
CA THR A 154 -5.67 17.83 -3.51
C THR A 154 -7.05 18.20 -2.98
N THR A 155 -7.17 18.59 -1.71
CA THR A 155 -8.46 18.88 -1.05
C THR A 155 -8.67 20.36 -0.76
N GLY A 156 -7.62 21.18 -0.79
CA GLY A 156 -7.67 22.60 -0.39
C GLY A 156 -7.69 22.83 1.12
N GLU A 157 -7.68 21.75 1.93
CA GLU A 157 -7.68 21.81 3.40
C GLU A 157 -6.26 22.08 3.92
N ARG A 158 -6.12 22.54 5.17
CA ARG A 158 -4.81 22.80 5.77
C ARG A 158 -4.49 21.77 6.84
N PHE A 159 -3.23 21.38 6.95
CA PHE A 159 -2.78 20.42 7.97
C PHE A 159 -3.08 20.89 9.40
N ILE A 160 -2.99 22.20 9.67
CA ILE A 160 -3.34 22.73 11.00
C ILE A 160 -4.81 22.53 11.35
N ASP A 161 -5.70 22.56 10.35
CA ASP A 161 -7.12 22.32 10.58
C ASP A 161 -7.40 20.85 10.88
N LEU A 162 -6.62 19.92 10.29
CA LEU A 162 -6.64 18.51 10.70
C LEU A 162 -6.19 18.34 12.16
N VAL A 163 -5.08 18.97 12.55
CA VAL A 163 -4.58 18.88 13.94
C VAL A 163 -5.65 19.36 14.94
N ARG A 164 -6.30 20.50 14.62
CA ARG A 164 -7.38 21.04 15.47
C ARG A 164 -8.63 20.15 15.51
N ALA A 165 -8.91 19.44 14.44
CA ALA A 165 -10.06 18.55 14.38
C ALA A 165 -9.81 17.21 15.10
N LEU A 166 -8.55 16.87 15.38
CA LEU A 166 -8.16 15.67 16.13
C LEU A 166 -7.97 15.94 17.63
N ASP A 167 -7.91 17.20 18.04
CA ASP A 167 -7.79 17.64 19.43
C ASP A 167 -9.15 17.55 20.14
#